data_fe9d31b8522d6223841f8040621a8a99
#
_entry.id   fe9d31b8522d6223841f8040621a8a99
#
_cell.length_a   1.000
_cell.length_b   1.000
_cell.length_c   1.000
_cell.angle_alpha   90.00
_cell.angle_beta   90.00
_cell.angle_gamma   90.00
#
_symmetry.space_group_name_H-M   'P 1'
#
loop_
_entity.id
_entity.type
_entity.pdbx_description
1 polymer ?
#
loop_
_entity_poly.entity_id
_entity_poly.type
_entity_poly.pdbx_seq_one_letter_code
_entity_poly.pdbx_strand_id
1 'polypeptide(L)'
;IRLLRALDRRTGNQTRFSPLFERYHPNAVVSTDVQNEIDVAFLRGAQVRGIRTVAMVRSWDNLTSKGIIRCVPGKLLVHNDILKGEAVRYSFIDPGIISVIGIPHYDRYKKAYDAFHDSAPSRAREMKDAFFTALQFDATKKLILFAPFGDRYIRDNRTDILILETLSSLDLNILVRLPPTDTVNFMGFKSRRATVRFYESGSSAWRGGKKINEVSATDEEHLIKSLAAADVVVTGQSTIAIDAAAFNKPVVIAAFDQEPRSYHDSVLRYFDYEYYRKFRERSGIRMARSPEDLRAAVKSYLINPEADREVRIRIVKDQLAGFDGRASERLVDQIASVLNGY
;
A
#
# COMPACT_ATOMS: atom_id res chain seq x y z
N ILE A 1 25.22 -0.24 15.17
CA ILE A 1 24.36 -1.28 14.55
C ILE A 1 25.00 -2.66 14.59
N ARG A 2 26.29 -2.84 14.20
CA ARG A 2 26.98 -4.15 14.27
C ARG A 2 26.94 -4.76 15.68
N LEU A 3 27.20 -3.96 16.73
CA LEU A 3 27.11 -4.39 18.11
C LEU A 3 25.68 -4.81 18.50
N LEU A 4 24.69 -4.00 18.13
CA LEU A 4 23.27 -4.31 18.39
C LEU A 4 22.85 -5.63 17.74
N ARG A 5 23.27 -5.88 16.49
CA ARG A 5 23.01 -7.16 15.82
C ARG A 5 23.74 -8.34 16.48
N ALA A 6 24.94 -8.11 17.03
CA ALA A 6 25.68 -9.15 17.74
C ALA A 6 25.00 -9.52 19.06
N LEU A 7 24.52 -8.52 19.82
CA LEU A 7 23.74 -8.73 21.05
C LEU A 7 22.42 -9.43 20.74
N ASP A 8 21.68 -8.94 19.77
CA ASP A 8 20.40 -9.50 19.34
C ASP A 8 20.53 -10.95 18.83
N ARG A 9 21.66 -11.32 18.19
CA ARG A 9 21.97 -12.72 17.85
C ARG A 9 22.16 -13.61 19.08
N ARG A 10 22.77 -13.10 20.15
CA ARG A 10 23.02 -13.88 21.38
C ARG A 10 21.75 -14.11 22.21
N THR A 11 20.82 -13.15 22.18
CA THR A 11 19.58 -13.20 22.99
C THR A 11 18.38 -13.79 22.23
N GLY A 12 18.44 -13.84 20.91
CA GLY A 12 17.35 -14.31 20.07
C GLY A 12 17.18 -15.83 20.12
N ASN A 13 15.92 -16.30 20.11
CA ASN A 13 15.59 -17.72 20.06
C ASN A 13 15.89 -18.31 18.67
N GLN A 14 17.03 -18.99 18.54
CA GLN A 14 17.51 -19.60 17.31
C GLN A 14 16.95 -21.01 17.07
N THR A 15 16.34 -21.61 18.08
CA THR A 15 15.85 -23.00 18.05
C THR A 15 14.35 -23.11 17.83
N ARG A 16 13.62 -21.99 17.83
CA ARG A 16 12.16 -21.95 17.70
C ARG A 16 11.60 -22.79 16.54
N PHE A 17 12.30 -22.83 15.43
CA PHE A 17 11.89 -23.51 14.21
C PHE A 17 12.72 -24.77 13.89
N SER A 18 13.52 -25.27 14.85
CA SER A 18 14.32 -26.50 14.66
C SER A 18 13.53 -27.67 14.11
N PRO A 19 12.33 -28.00 14.61
CA PRO A 19 11.55 -29.11 14.08
C PRO A 19 11.19 -28.96 12.60
N LEU A 20 11.01 -27.73 12.12
CA LEU A 20 10.73 -27.50 10.68
C LEU A 20 11.96 -27.74 9.85
N PHE A 21 13.13 -27.26 10.28
CA PHE A 21 14.39 -27.49 9.57
C PHE A 21 14.79 -28.96 9.54
N GLU A 22 14.59 -29.67 10.63
CA GLU A 22 14.84 -31.11 10.76
C GLU A 22 13.86 -31.94 9.90
N ARG A 23 12.62 -31.50 9.79
CA ARG A 23 11.60 -32.20 8.98
C ARG A 23 11.77 -31.99 7.48
N TYR A 24 12.05 -30.75 7.05
CA TYR A 24 11.98 -30.38 5.63
C TYR A 24 13.34 -30.25 4.95
N HIS A 25 14.45 -30.22 5.69
CA HIS A 25 15.82 -30.09 5.17
C HIS A 25 15.93 -29.06 4.02
N PRO A 26 15.47 -27.80 4.18
CA PRO A 26 15.41 -26.86 3.07
C PRO A 26 16.80 -26.43 2.60
N ASN A 27 17.01 -26.28 1.30
CA ASN A 27 18.23 -25.75 0.70
C ASN A 27 18.32 -24.21 0.80
N ALA A 28 17.17 -23.56 0.90
CA ALA A 28 17.07 -22.12 1.13
C ALA A 28 15.79 -21.78 1.91
N VAL A 29 15.81 -20.65 2.57
CA VAL A 29 14.66 -20.04 3.25
C VAL A 29 14.35 -18.71 2.58
N VAL A 30 13.10 -18.54 2.18
CA VAL A 30 12.57 -17.29 1.62
C VAL A 30 11.60 -16.69 2.61
N SER A 31 11.82 -15.43 2.98
CA SER A 31 10.92 -14.67 3.86
C SER A 31 10.41 -13.40 3.16
N THR A 32 9.14 -13.14 3.29
CA THR A 32 8.49 -11.93 2.74
C THR A 32 8.55 -10.72 3.67
N ASP A 33 9.19 -10.87 4.85
CA ASP A 33 9.43 -9.78 5.79
C ASP A 33 10.82 -9.93 6.43
N VAL A 34 11.50 -8.82 6.71
CA VAL A 34 12.83 -8.78 7.36
C VAL A 34 12.80 -8.18 8.77
N GLN A 35 11.64 -7.76 9.24
CA GLN A 35 11.50 -7.01 10.50
C GLN A 35 10.53 -7.65 11.49
N ASN A 36 9.61 -8.49 11.04
CA ASN A 36 8.69 -9.25 11.89
C ASN A 36 9.49 -10.26 12.74
N GLU A 37 9.13 -10.41 14.03
CA GLU A 37 9.81 -11.29 14.97
C GLU A 37 9.87 -12.75 14.51
N ILE A 38 8.78 -13.24 13.93
CA ILE A 38 8.69 -14.63 13.44
C ILE A 38 9.67 -14.83 12.28
N ASP A 39 9.65 -13.93 11.32
CA ASP A 39 10.52 -13.97 10.14
C ASP A 39 11.99 -13.84 10.51
N VAL A 40 12.31 -12.92 11.42
CA VAL A 40 13.68 -12.74 11.94
C VAL A 40 14.17 -14.01 12.64
N ALA A 41 13.34 -14.65 13.49
CA ALA A 41 13.71 -15.89 14.16
C ALA A 41 13.89 -17.05 13.16
N PHE A 42 13.06 -17.10 12.12
CA PHE A 42 13.14 -18.12 11.07
C PHE A 42 14.41 -17.96 10.23
N LEU A 43 14.72 -16.74 9.78
CA LEU A 43 15.97 -16.43 9.07
C LEU A 43 17.21 -16.76 9.89
N ARG A 44 17.20 -16.44 11.19
CA ARG A 44 18.30 -16.80 12.10
C ARG A 44 18.48 -18.31 12.24
N GLY A 45 17.38 -19.02 12.44
CA GLY A 45 17.41 -20.49 12.53
C GLY A 45 17.99 -21.13 11.27
N ALA A 46 17.73 -20.57 10.10
CA ALA A 46 18.32 -20.96 8.83
C ALA A 46 19.84 -20.67 8.79
N GLN A 47 20.24 -19.45 9.13
CA GLN A 47 21.65 -19.02 9.08
C GLN A 47 22.55 -19.84 10.01
N VAL A 48 22.09 -20.18 11.22
CA VAL A 48 22.85 -21.01 12.17
C VAL A 48 23.12 -22.41 11.61
N ARG A 49 22.25 -22.88 10.69
CA ARG A 49 22.36 -24.17 10.03
C ARG A 49 23.08 -24.12 8.67
N GLY A 50 23.62 -22.95 8.31
CA GLY A 50 24.26 -22.76 7.00
C GLY A 50 23.28 -22.77 5.82
N ILE A 51 21.97 -22.66 6.10
CA ILE A 51 20.94 -22.63 5.05
C ILE A 51 20.91 -21.22 4.42
N ARG A 52 20.87 -21.17 3.11
CA ARG A 52 20.81 -19.92 2.34
C ARG A 52 19.54 -19.14 2.66
N THR A 53 19.61 -17.80 2.70
CA THR A 53 18.46 -16.96 3.06
C THR A 53 18.23 -15.88 2.03
N VAL A 54 16.98 -15.77 1.59
CA VAL A 54 16.46 -14.66 0.78
C VAL A 54 15.35 -13.99 1.58
N ALA A 55 15.37 -12.67 1.68
CA ALA A 55 14.31 -11.99 2.38
C ALA A 55 13.93 -10.67 1.69
N MET A 56 12.67 -10.25 1.82
CA MET A 56 12.12 -9.08 1.16
C MET A 56 11.71 -8.01 2.18
N VAL A 57 11.95 -6.74 1.86
CA VAL A 57 11.32 -5.63 2.57
C VAL A 57 9.85 -5.60 2.18
N ARG A 58 8.95 -5.71 3.17
CA ARG A 58 7.51 -5.92 2.95
C ARG A 58 6.77 -4.69 2.43
N SER A 59 7.13 -3.50 2.88
CA SER A 59 6.40 -2.26 2.58
C SER A 59 7.34 -1.07 2.45
N TRP A 60 6.90 -0.08 1.71
CA TRP A 60 7.64 1.15 1.40
C TRP A 60 8.02 2.01 2.61
N ASP A 61 7.31 1.86 3.73
CA ASP A 61 7.54 2.58 4.97
C ASP A 61 8.50 1.85 5.94
N ASN A 62 8.71 0.55 5.75
CA ASN A 62 9.28 -0.32 6.78
C ASN A 62 10.67 0.13 7.27
N LEU A 63 11.55 0.55 6.37
CA LEU A 63 12.93 0.88 6.73
C LEU A 63 13.08 2.19 7.52
N THR A 64 12.04 3.03 7.50
CA THR A 64 12.00 4.30 8.24
C THR A 64 11.02 4.28 9.41
N SER A 65 10.07 3.32 9.45
CA SER A 65 9.04 3.24 10.51
C SER A 65 9.20 2.08 11.48
N LYS A 66 9.82 0.95 11.06
CA LYS A 66 9.92 -0.29 11.86
C LYS A 66 11.32 -0.61 12.40
N GLY A 67 12.26 0.32 12.22
CA GLY A 67 13.63 0.16 12.71
C GLY A 67 14.53 -0.62 11.76
N ILE A 68 15.71 -1.02 12.26
CA ILE A 68 16.77 -1.63 11.46
C ILE A 68 16.46 -3.09 11.12
N ILE A 69 17.04 -3.55 10.01
CA ILE A 69 17.10 -4.99 9.69
C ILE A 69 18.03 -5.66 10.68
N ARG A 70 17.49 -6.50 11.58
CA ARG A 70 18.22 -7.17 12.65
C ARG A 70 18.95 -8.42 12.17
N CYS A 71 18.32 -9.22 11.33
CA CYS A 71 18.90 -10.40 10.69
C CYS A 71 19.16 -10.07 9.21
N VAL A 72 20.45 -9.94 8.84
CA VAL A 72 20.84 -9.64 7.46
C VAL A 72 20.76 -10.93 6.66
N PRO A 73 19.90 -11.04 5.64
CA PRO A 73 19.82 -12.24 4.80
C PRO A 73 21.00 -12.35 3.86
N GLY A 74 21.21 -13.53 3.28
CA GLY A 74 22.19 -13.70 2.20
C GLY A 74 21.86 -12.89 0.96
N LYS A 75 20.56 -12.69 0.68
CA LYS A 75 20.04 -11.83 -0.39
C LYS A 75 18.86 -11.02 0.12
N LEU A 76 18.92 -9.70 -0.04
CA LEU A 76 17.84 -8.78 0.32
C LEU A 76 17.13 -8.28 -0.94
N LEU A 77 15.83 -8.44 -0.98
CA LEU A 77 14.98 -7.97 -2.07
C LEU A 77 14.23 -6.72 -1.64
N VAL A 78 14.22 -5.72 -2.49
CA VAL A 78 13.54 -4.44 -2.25
C VAL A 78 12.67 -4.05 -3.44
N HIS A 79 11.67 -3.23 -3.19
CA HIS A 79 10.72 -2.82 -4.22
C HIS A 79 11.33 -1.87 -5.25
N ASN A 80 12.20 -0.95 -4.81
CA ASN A 80 12.71 0.15 -5.63
C ASN A 80 14.07 0.66 -5.10
N ASP A 81 14.67 1.58 -5.85
CA ASP A 81 15.96 2.18 -5.49
C ASP A 81 15.90 3.06 -4.24
N ILE A 82 14.73 3.59 -3.87
CA ILE A 82 14.56 4.35 -2.62
C ILE A 82 14.79 3.40 -1.44
N LEU A 83 14.13 2.26 -1.42
CA LEU A 83 14.32 1.25 -0.37
C LEU A 83 15.73 0.65 -0.38
N LYS A 84 16.36 0.49 -1.56
CA LYS A 84 17.77 0.10 -1.66
C LYS A 84 18.66 1.11 -0.93
N GLY A 85 18.48 2.39 -1.24
CA GLY A 85 19.24 3.45 -0.58
C GLY A 85 18.98 3.53 0.93
N GLU A 86 17.76 3.29 1.37
CA GLU A 86 17.38 3.26 2.79
C GLU A 86 17.96 2.04 3.53
N ALA A 87 17.98 0.87 2.91
CA ALA A 87 18.61 -0.32 3.48
C ALA A 87 20.11 -0.10 3.71
N VAL A 88 20.80 0.51 2.75
CA VAL A 88 22.22 0.88 2.87
C VAL A 88 22.40 1.92 3.97
N ARG A 89 21.62 3.02 3.93
CA ARG A 89 21.82 4.17 4.82
C ARG A 89 21.42 3.89 6.27
N TYR A 90 20.27 3.28 6.50
CA TYR A 90 19.71 3.13 7.86
C TYR A 90 20.00 1.79 8.48
N SER A 91 20.09 0.75 7.66
CA SER A 91 20.39 -0.59 8.14
C SER A 91 21.83 -1.04 7.85
N PHE A 92 22.65 -0.23 7.18
CA PHE A 92 24.05 -0.54 6.85
C PHE A 92 24.18 -1.92 6.16
N ILE A 93 23.31 -2.18 5.21
CA ILE A 93 23.35 -3.40 4.39
C ILE A 93 24.31 -3.18 3.22
N ASP A 94 25.12 -4.20 2.93
CA ASP A 94 25.98 -4.19 1.74
C ASP A 94 25.11 -4.07 0.46
N PRO A 95 25.33 -3.07 -0.39
CA PRO A 95 24.58 -2.93 -1.63
C PRO A 95 24.72 -4.13 -2.57
N GLY A 96 25.78 -4.93 -2.45
CA GLY A 96 26.03 -6.14 -3.26
C GLY A 96 25.02 -7.25 -3.03
N ILE A 97 24.41 -7.32 -1.85
CA ILE A 97 23.39 -8.32 -1.56
C ILE A 97 21.97 -7.84 -1.85
N ILE A 98 21.77 -6.56 -2.26
CA ILE A 98 20.45 -5.96 -2.47
C ILE A 98 20.08 -6.02 -3.95
N SER A 99 18.93 -6.62 -4.25
CA SER A 99 18.32 -6.57 -5.59
C SER A 99 16.98 -5.82 -5.57
N VAL A 100 16.81 -4.93 -6.54
CA VAL A 100 15.53 -4.26 -6.81
C VAL A 100 14.70 -5.16 -7.71
N ILE A 101 13.54 -5.59 -7.24
CA ILE A 101 12.67 -6.53 -7.96
C ILE A 101 11.31 -5.95 -8.37
N GLY A 102 10.93 -4.77 -7.87
CA GLY A 102 9.56 -4.29 -7.94
C GLY A 102 8.70 -4.90 -6.84
N ILE A 103 7.40 -4.85 -7.02
CA ILE A 103 6.42 -5.39 -6.07
C ILE A 103 5.60 -6.49 -6.78
N PRO A 104 5.80 -7.78 -6.46
CA PRO A 104 5.11 -8.90 -7.12
C PRO A 104 3.58 -8.76 -7.15
N HIS A 105 3.00 -8.22 -6.10
CA HIS A 105 1.57 -7.95 -6.01
C HIS A 105 1.06 -7.05 -7.17
N TYR A 106 1.87 -6.09 -7.63
CA TYR A 106 1.49 -5.17 -8.70
C TYR A 106 1.54 -5.79 -10.11
N ASP A 107 2.05 -7.00 -10.29
CA ASP A 107 1.97 -7.69 -11.58
C ASP A 107 0.51 -7.94 -11.98
N ARG A 108 -0.38 -8.25 -11.02
CA ARG A 108 -1.81 -8.37 -11.26
C ARG A 108 -2.46 -7.04 -11.61
N TYR A 109 -2.02 -5.96 -10.98
CA TYR A 109 -2.48 -4.58 -11.27
C TYR A 109 -2.08 -4.18 -12.69
N LYS A 110 -0.85 -4.49 -13.10
CA LYS A 110 -0.38 -4.22 -14.47
C LYS A 110 -1.21 -4.98 -15.50
N LYS A 111 -1.42 -6.27 -15.27
CA LYS A 111 -2.25 -7.10 -16.14
C LYS A 111 -3.68 -6.55 -16.27
N ALA A 112 -4.26 -6.10 -15.17
CA ALA A 112 -5.60 -5.52 -15.16
C ALA A 112 -5.62 -4.14 -15.84
N TYR A 113 -4.58 -3.32 -15.59
CA TYR A 113 -4.41 -2.02 -16.26
C TYR A 113 -4.36 -2.20 -17.78
N ASP A 114 -3.52 -3.13 -18.28
CA ASP A 114 -3.41 -3.40 -19.70
C ASP A 114 -4.73 -3.92 -20.26
N ALA A 115 -5.36 -4.88 -19.61
CA ALA A 115 -6.65 -5.40 -20.04
C ALA A 115 -7.74 -4.32 -20.13
N PHE A 116 -7.67 -3.28 -19.30
CA PHE A 116 -8.61 -2.16 -19.35
C PHE A 116 -8.25 -1.13 -20.43
N HIS A 117 -6.96 -0.82 -20.60
CA HIS A 117 -6.50 0.24 -21.51
C HIS A 117 -6.28 -0.24 -22.94
N ASP A 118 -5.85 -1.49 -23.13
CA ASP A 118 -5.63 -2.09 -24.46
C ASP A 118 -6.90 -2.68 -25.05
N SER A 119 -7.97 -2.78 -24.27
CA SER A 119 -9.26 -3.21 -24.78
C SER A 119 -9.92 -2.12 -25.64
N ALA A 120 -10.77 -2.53 -26.59
CA ALA A 120 -11.59 -1.60 -27.31
C ALA A 120 -12.37 -0.68 -26.35
N PRO A 121 -12.54 0.62 -26.67
CA PRO A 121 -13.25 1.56 -25.79
C PRO A 121 -14.64 1.09 -25.34
N SER A 122 -15.33 0.30 -26.19
CA SER A 122 -16.62 -0.34 -25.85
C SER A 122 -16.49 -1.28 -24.66
N ARG A 123 -15.45 -2.14 -24.65
CA ARG A 123 -15.24 -3.14 -23.59
C ARG A 123 -14.85 -2.48 -22.26
N ALA A 124 -14.00 -1.46 -22.29
CA ALA A 124 -13.66 -0.69 -21.09
C ALA A 124 -14.91 -0.03 -20.49
N ARG A 125 -15.79 0.49 -21.36
CA ARG A 125 -17.08 1.05 -20.96
C ARG A 125 -18.01 -0.01 -20.37
N GLU A 126 -18.17 -1.16 -21.03
CA GLU A 126 -18.97 -2.28 -20.54
C GLU A 126 -18.52 -2.73 -19.14
N MET A 127 -17.21 -2.83 -18.91
CA MET A 127 -16.65 -3.19 -17.60
C MET A 127 -17.01 -2.15 -16.54
N LYS A 128 -16.93 -0.86 -16.85
CA LYS A 128 -17.33 0.24 -15.96
C LYS A 128 -18.84 0.21 -15.69
N ASP A 129 -19.64 0.03 -16.71
CA ASP A 129 -21.11 0.02 -16.63
C ASP A 129 -21.59 -1.20 -15.78
N ALA A 130 -20.99 -2.37 -15.97
CA ALA A 130 -21.26 -3.55 -15.15
C ALA A 130 -20.91 -3.31 -13.67
N PHE A 131 -19.77 -2.66 -13.39
CA PHE A 131 -19.37 -2.29 -12.04
C PHE A 131 -20.35 -1.29 -11.41
N PHE A 132 -20.79 -0.29 -12.16
CA PHE A 132 -21.76 0.70 -11.70
C PHE A 132 -23.13 0.05 -11.43
N THR A 133 -23.58 -0.84 -12.32
CA THR A 133 -24.83 -1.60 -12.13
C THR A 133 -24.79 -2.44 -10.84
N ALA A 134 -23.69 -3.16 -10.62
CA ALA A 134 -23.52 -4.00 -9.41
C ALA A 134 -23.57 -3.18 -8.11
N LEU A 135 -23.11 -1.93 -8.14
CA LEU A 135 -23.14 -1.01 -7.01
C LEU A 135 -24.38 -0.11 -6.98
N GLN A 136 -25.29 -0.25 -7.96
CA GLN A 136 -26.46 0.63 -8.11
C GLN A 136 -26.06 2.11 -8.15
N PHE A 137 -25.00 2.42 -8.90
CA PHE A 137 -24.56 3.79 -9.19
C PHE A 137 -25.26 4.34 -10.43
N ASP A 138 -25.39 5.65 -10.46
CA ASP A 138 -25.85 6.37 -11.65
C ASP A 138 -24.73 6.39 -12.71
N ALA A 139 -24.95 5.73 -13.83
CA ALA A 139 -23.97 5.61 -14.92
C ALA A 139 -23.61 6.96 -15.59
N THR A 140 -24.44 7.98 -15.41
CA THR A 140 -24.20 9.33 -15.96
C THR A 140 -23.28 10.18 -15.09
N LYS A 141 -23.04 9.77 -13.83
CA LYS A 141 -22.25 10.52 -12.86
C LYS A 141 -20.83 10.00 -12.75
N LYS A 142 -19.93 10.90 -12.40
CA LYS A 142 -18.54 10.60 -12.06
C LYS A 142 -18.40 9.82 -10.77
N LEU A 143 -17.35 9.02 -10.65
CA LEU A 143 -17.07 8.20 -9.47
C LEU A 143 -15.85 8.70 -8.69
N ILE A 144 -16.06 9.00 -7.42
CA ILE A 144 -14.98 9.19 -6.45
C ILE A 144 -14.75 7.90 -5.67
N LEU A 145 -13.52 7.41 -5.64
CA LEU A 145 -13.10 6.39 -4.70
C LEU A 145 -12.53 7.07 -3.46
N PHE A 146 -13.21 6.95 -2.33
CA PHE A 146 -12.75 7.47 -1.05
C PHE A 146 -12.24 6.34 -0.16
N ALA A 147 -10.97 6.42 0.24
CA ALA A 147 -10.34 5.53 1.21
C ALA A 147 -10.06 6.32 2.50
N PRO A 148 -10.84 6.12 3.58
CA PRO A 148 -10.70 6.85 4.83
C PRO A 148 -9.41 6.51 5.58
N PHE A 149 -9.05 7.34 6.56
CA PHE A 149 -7.87 7.14 7.42
C PHE A 149 -7.99 5.89 8.29
N GLY A 150 -9.16 5.68 8.92
CA GLY A 150 -9.38 4.63 9.90
C GLY A 150 -8.92 4.99 11.32
N ASP A 151 -9.42 4.23 12.31
CA ASP A 151 -9.22 4.48 13.76
C ASP A 151 -7.76 4.38 14.21
N ARG A 152 -6.93 3.67 13.44
CA ARG A 152 -5.50 3.56 13.74
C ARG A 152 -4.76 4.90 13.65
N TYR A 153 -5.24 5.79 12.79
CA TYR A 153 -4.58 7.06 12.50
C TYR A 153 -5.27 8.25 13.15
N ILE A 154 -6.56 8.12 13.45
CA ILE A 154 -7.36 9.18 14.09
C ILE A 154 -8.18 8.57 15.23
N ARG A 155 -8.24 9.28 16.38
CA ARG A 155 -8.96 8.79 17.57
C ARG A 155 -10.45 8.66 17.38
N ASP A 156 -11.01 9.44 16.48
CA ASP A 156 -12.41 9.42 16.11
C ASP A 156 -12.56 9.63 14.60
N ASN A 157 -13.65 9.19 14.03
CA ASN A 157 -13.89 9.28 12.58
C ASN A 157 -14.43 10.65 12.13
N ARG A 158 -14.36 11.70 12.95
CA ARG A 158 -14.92 13.02 12.58
C ARG A 158 -14.26 13.61 11.34
N THR A 159 -12.95 13.45 11.19
CA THR A 159 -12.24 13.89 9.98
C THR A 159 -12.70 13.11 8.74
N ASP A 160 -12.84 11.79 8.84
CA ASP A 160 -13.35 10.96 7.73
C ASP A 160 -14.82 11.32 7.39
N ILE A 161 -15.64 11.59 8.40
CA ILE A 161 -17.02 12.05 8.20
C ILE A 161 -17.03 13.41 7.49
N LEU A 162 -16.23 14.38 7.91
CA LEU A 162 -16.13 15.70 7.27
C LEU A 162 -15.67 15.59 5.80
N ILE A 163 -14.70 14.73 5.51
CA ILE A 163 -14.27 14.47 4.14
C ILE A 163 -15.44 13.92 3.32
N LEU A 164 -16.12 12.90 3.82
CA LEU A 164 -17.26 12.30 3.13
C LEU A 164 -18.44 13.27 2.95
N GLU A 165 -18.74 14.08 3.95
CA GLU A 165 -19.75 15.15 3.84
C GLU A 165 -19.38 16.18 2.78
N THR A 166 -18.10 16.58 2.74
CA THR A 166 -17.58 17.51 1.75
C THR A 166 -17.75 16.96 0.34
N LEU A 167 -17.37 15.70 0.12
CA LEU A 167 -17.53 15.02 -1.17
C LEU A 167 -19.01 14.83 -1.52
N SER A 168 -19.87 14.48 -0.54
CA SER A 168 -21.30 14.23 -0.76
C SER A 168 -22.08 15.48 -1.15
N SER A 169 -21.49 16.67 -0.99
CA SER A 169 -22.06 17.92 -1.46
C SER A 169 -22.04 18.07 -2.99
N LEU A 170 -21.23 17.24 -3.67
CA LEU A 170 -21.13 17.18 -5.12
C LEU A 170 -22.15 16.19 -5.68
N ASP A 171 -22.63 16.43 -6.89
CA ASP A 171 -23.56 15.55 -7.58
C ASP A 171 -22.79 14.46 -8.35
N LEU A 172 -22.44 13.37 -7.65
CA LEU A 172 -21.60 12.29 -8.16
C LEU A 172 -21.82 10.97 -7.40
N ASN A 173 -21.15 9.91 -7.83
CA ASN A 173 -21.08 8.65 -7.10
C ASN A 173 -19.85 8.64 -6.19
N ILE A 174 -20.00 8.07 -4.99
CA ILE A 174 -18.89 7.87 -4.05
C ILE A 174 -18.87 6.41 -3.63
N LEU A 175 -17.75 5.74 -3.87
CA LEU A 175 -17.45 4.45 -3.27
C LEU A 175 -16.51 4.67 -2.09
N VAL A 176 -17.00 4.42 -0.88
CA VAL A 176 -16.18 4.42 0.33
C VAL A 176 -15.62 3.03 0.52
N ARG A 177 -14.30 2.88 0.39
CA ARG A 177 -13.62 1.62 0.61
C ARG A 177 -13.00 1.61 2.00
N LEU A 178 -13.60 0.85 2.91
CA LEU A 178 -13.13 0.73 4.29
C LEU A 178 -11.80 -0.02 4.35
N PRO A 179 -10.87 0.38 5.24
CA PRO A 179 -9.58 -0.30 5.40
C PRO A 179 -9.80 -1.73 5.93
N PRO A 180 -9.07 -2.75 5.41
CA PRO A 180 -9.30 -4.14 5.79
C PRO A 180 -8.91 -4.45 7.25
N THR A 181 -7.98 -3.68 7.82
CA THR A 181 -7.41 -3.96 9.15
C THR A 181 -7.83 -2.95 10.21
N ASP A 182 -8.73 -2.05 9.88
CA ASP A 182 -9.12 -0.94 10.73
C ASP A 182 -10.64 -0.78 10.78
N THR A 183 -11.11 0.01 11.71
CA THR A 183 -12.54 0.30 11.86
C THR A 183 -12.79 1.76 11.48
N VAL A 184 -13.85 2.01 10.74
CA VAL A 184 -14.32 3.36 10.45
C VAL A 184 -15.81 3.40 10.68
N ASN A 185 -16.26 4.32 11.53
CA ASN A 185 -17.67 4.46 11.86
C ASN A 185 -18.25 5.70 11.17
N PHE A 186 -19.15 5.47 10.25
CA PHE A 186 -19.93 6.51 9.57
C PHE A 186 -21.40 6.59 10.08
N MET A 187 -21.66 6.11 11.28
CA MET A 187 -23.02 6.17 11.86
C MET A 187 -23.51 7.63 11.91
N GLY A 188 -24.73 7.83 11.46
CA GLY A 188 -25.34 9.16 11.39
C GLY A 188 -25.00 9.97 10.14
N PHE A 189 -24.05 9.52 9.30
CA PHE A 189 -23.77 10.17 8.02
C PHE A 189 -25.01 10.14 7.12
N LYS A 190 -25.33 11.27 6.53
CA LYS A 190 -26.37 11.41 5.50
C LYS A 190 -25.78 12.12 4.29
N SER A 191 -25.87 11.47 3.14
CA SER A 191 -25.44 12.10 1.90
C SER A 191 -26.35 13.29 1.55
N ARG A 192 -25.75 14.36 1.00
CA ARG A 192 -26.49 15.56 0.57
C ARG A 192 -26.98 15.44 -0.88
N ARG A 193 -26.11 15.09 -1.83
CA ARG A 193 -26.39 15.03 -3.27
C ARG A 193 -25.82 13.80 -3.94
N ALA A 194 -24.74 13.23 -3.41
CA ALA A 194 -24.05 12.07 -3.97
C ALA A 194 -24.79 10.77 -3.68
N THR A 195 -24.66 9.79 -4.59
CA THR A 195 -24.96 8.38 -4.30
C THR A 195 -23.76 7.76 -3.62
N VAL A 196 -23.89 7.32 -2.37
CA VAL A 196 -22.79 6.75 -1.59
C VAL A 196 -22.99 5.25 -1.39
N ARG A 197 -21.94 4.47 -1.61
CA ARG A 197 -21.87 3.05 -1.29
C ARG A 197 -20.62 2.76 -0.47
N PHE A 198 -20.74 1.82 0.45
CA PHE A 198 -19.66 1.36 1.30
C PHE A 198 -19.25 -0.04 0.91
N TYR A 199 -17.94 -0.28 0.86
CA TYR A 199 -17.37 -1.61 0.66
C TYR A 199 -16.45 -1.94 1.82
N GLU A 200 -16.77 -2.99 2.55
CA GLU A 200 -15.90 -3.60 3.55
C GLU A 200 -15.02 -4.65 2.89
N SER A 201 -13.71 -4.45 2.93
CA SER A 201 -12.75 -5.44 2.47
C SER A 201 -12.34 -6.36 3.62
N GLY A 202 -12.16 -7.63 3.28
CA GLY A 202 -11.65 -8.64 4.20
C GLY A 202 -12.75 -9.43 4.91
N SER A 203 -12.53 -10.73 5.03
CA SER A 203 -13.29 -11.58 5.95
C SER A 203 -12.71 -11.40 7.35
N SER A 204 -13.47 -10.82 8.28
CA SER A 204 -13.07 -10.75 9.68
C SER A 204 -13.16 -12.13 10.33
N ALA A 205 -12.03 -12.84 10.37
CA ALA A 205 -11.91 -14.00 11.23
C ALA A 205 -11.28 -13.59 12.56
N TRP A 206 -11.85 -14.05 13.67
CA TRP A 206 -11.24 -13.87 14.99
C TRP A 206 -10.42 -15.12 15.32
N ARG A 207 -9.11 -14.97 15.52
CA ARG A 207 -8.24 -16.03 16.04
C ARG A 207 -7.52 -15.51 17.28
N GLY A 208 -7.70 -16.22 18.42
CA GLY A 208 -7.02 -15.87 19.67
C GLY A 208 -7.30 -14.44 20.17
N GLY A 209 -8.54 -13.95 20.02
CA GLY A 209 -8.93 -12.61 20.44
C GLY A 209 -8.44 -11.45 19.56
N LYS A 210 -7.82 -11.76 18.40
CA LYS A 210 -7.40 -10.75 17.42
C LYS A 210 -8.19 -10.89 16.12
N LYS A 211 -8.65 -9.77 15.59
CA LYS A 211 -9.24 -9.71 14.25
C LYS A 211 -8.14 -9.99 13.22
N ILE A 212 -8.25 -11.10 12.51
CA ILE A 212 -7.37 -11.41 11.37
C ILE A 212 -8.13 -11.03 10.13
N ASN A 213 -7.66 -10.01 9.45
CA ASN A 213 -8.21 -9.59 8.18
C ASN A 213 -7.32 -10.12 7.07
N GLU A 214 -7.76 -11.16 6.42
CA GLU A 214 -7.16 -11.62 5.17
C GLU A 214 -7.88 -10.93 4.01
N VAL A 215 -7.12 -10.23 3.18
CA VAL A 215 -7.64 -9.69 1.92
C VAL A 215 -7.77 -10.87 0.95
N SER A 216 -9.00 -11.17 0.54
CA SER A 216 -9.28 -12.24 -0.41
C SER A 216 -8.94 -11.82 -1.84
N ALA A 217 -8.85 -12.79 -2.75
CA ALA A 217 -8.72 -12.51 -4.18
C ALA A 217 -9.91 -11.69 -4.72
N THR A 218 -11.10 -11.88 -4.15
CA THR A 218 -12.31 -11.10 -4.49
C THR A 218 -12.19 -9.65 -4.04
N ASP A 219 -11.64 -9.40 -2.84
CA ASP A 219 -11.41 -8.03 -2.35
C ASP A 219 -10.39 -7.28 -3.21
N GLU A 220 -9.35 -7.98 -3.64
CA GLU A 220 -8.33 -7.44 -4.53
C GLU A 220 -8.91 -7.11 -5.91
N GLU A 221 -9.70 -8.04 -6.49
CA GLU A 221 -10.39 -7.80 -7.74
C GLU A 221 -11.36 -6.61 -7.65
N HIS A 222 -12.09 -6.49 -6.53
CA HIS A 222 -12.95 -5.34 -6.28
C HIS A 222 -12.15 -4.04 -6.20
N LEU A 223 -10.97 -4.03 -5.55
CA LEU A 223 -10.10 -2.85 -5.51
C LEU A 223 -9.63 -2.46 -6.92
N ILE A 224 -9.17 -3.42 -7.71
CA ILE A 224 -8.75 -3.21 -9.09
C ILE A 224 -9.88 -2.59 -9.91
N LYS A 225 -11.09 -3.16 -9.85
CA LYS A 225 -12.29 -2.62 -10.53
C LYS A 225 -12.64 -1.21 -10.05
N SER A 226 -12.53 -0.97 -8.75
CA SER A 226 -12.78 0.36 -8.16
C SER A 226 -11.80 1.40 -8.68
N LEU A 227 -10.51 1.07 -8.75
CA LEU A 227 -9.46 1.94 -9.29
C LEU A 227 -9.66 2.18 -10.80
N ALA A 228 -9.94 1.13 -11.57
CA ALA A 228 -10.19 1.25 -13.00
C ALA A 228 -11.41 2.15 -13.30
N ALA A 229 -12.48 2.03 -12.50
CA ALA A 229 -13.73 2.77 -12.71
C ALA A 229 -13.70 4.20 -12.14
N ALA A 230 -12.86 4.49 -11.13
CA ALA A 230 -12.80 5.80 -10.48
C ALA A 230 -12.35 6.91 -11.44
N ASP A 231 -12.91 8.10 -11.29
CA ASP A 231 -12.47 9.32 -11.95
C ASP A 231 -11.45 10.08 -11.08
N VAL A 232 -11.61 10.07 -9.75
CA VAL A 232 -10.67 10.66 -8.77
C VAL A 232 -10.60 9.76 -7.55
N VAL A 233 -9.43 9.65 -6.94
CA VAL A 233 -9.23 8.97 -5.66
C VAL A 233 -8.97 10.02 -4.58
N VAL A 234 -9.67 9.90 -3.45
CA VAL A 234 -9.47 10.74 -2.26
C VAL A 234 -9.04 9.85 -1.11
N THR A 235 -7.97 10.22 -0.44
CA THR A 235 -7.47 9.47 0.71
C THR A 235 -6.64 10.35 1.63
N GLY A 236 -6.24 9.81 2.77
CA GLY A 236 -5.22 10.39 3.63
C GLY A 236 -3.83 9.87 3.30
N GLN A 237 -3.05 9.62 4.34
CA GLN A 237 -1.72 9.00 4.25
C GLN A 237 -1.88 7.47 4.03
N SER A 238 -2.04 7.05 2.78
CA SER A 238 -2.32 5.66 2.43
C SER A 238 -1.61 5.21 1.15
N THR A 239 -1.29 3.91 1.08
CA THR A 239 -0.72 3.26 -0.11
C THR A 239 -1.64 3.29 -1.32
N ILE A 240 -2.95 3.46 -1.13
CA ILE A 240 -3.90 3.56 -2.24
C ILE A 240 -3.60 4.73 -3.19
N ALA A 241 -2.82 5.72 -2.74
CA ALA A 241 -2.32 6.79 -3.61
C ALA A 241 -1.35 6.23 -4.69
N ILE A 242 -0.56 5.21 -4.34
CA ILE A 242 0.33 4.52 -5.28
C ILE A 242 -0.50 3.63 -6.21
N ASP A 243 -1.48 2.92 -5.66
CA ASP A 243 -2.42 2.10 -6.44
C ASP A 243 -3.15 2.93 -7.50
N ALA A 244 -3.66 4.10 -7.10
CA ALA A 244 -4.34 5.03 -7.98
C ALA A 244 -3.41 5.56 -9.10
N ALA A 245 -2.18 5.91 -8.75
CA ALA A 245 -1.18 6.34 -9.73
C ALA A 245 -0.86 5.24 -10.75
N ALA A 246 -0.80 3.97 -10.32
CA ALA A 246 -0.63 2.82 -11.21
C ALA A 246 -1.77 2.69 -12.24
N PHE A 247 -2.98 3.10 -11.90
CA PHE A 247 -4.13 3.18 -12.81
C PHE A 247 -4.28 4.56 -13.48
N ASN A 248 -3.27 5.41 -13.44
CA ASN A 248 -3.29 6.79 -13.94
C ASN A 248 -4.47 7.63 -13.43
N LYS A 249 -4.92 7.38 -12.18
CA LYS A 249 -6.04 8.12 -11.58
C LYS A 249 -5.55 9.32 -10.79
N PRO A 250 -6.15 10.51 -10.96
CA PRO A 250 -5.89 11.65 -10.11
C PRO A 250 -6.13 11.33 -8.64
N VAL A 251 -5.24 11.82 -7.76
CA VAL A 251 -5.32 11.61 -6.32
C VAL A 251 -5.31 12.94 -5.60
N VAL A 252 -6.22 13.09 -4.64
CA VAL A 252 -6.22 14.19 -3.69
C VAL A 252 -5.98 13.63 -2.30
N ILE A 253 -4.93 14.10 -1.64
CA ILE A 253 -4.64 13.76 -0.26
C ILE A 253 -5.36 14.77 0.65
N ALA A 254 -6.28 14.29 1.48
CA ALA A 254 -6.89 15.10 2.53
C ALA A 254 -5.89 15.27 3.67
N ALA A 255 -5.40 16.48 3.87
CA ALA A 255 -4.37 16.83 4.86
C ALA A 255 -4.88 17.93 5.79
N PHE A 256 -5.97 17.66 6.49
CA PHE A 256 -6.59 18.55 7.46
C PHE A 256 -7.35 17.75 8.53
N ASP A 257 -7.50 18.35 9.69
CA ASP A 257 -8.38 17.84 10.75
C ASP A 257 -9.75 18.52 10.66
N GLN A 258 -10.76 17.91 11.28
CA GLN A 258 -12.09 18.50 11.38
C GLN A 258 -12.09 19.79 12.22
N GLU A 259 -11.23 19.85 13.23
CA GLU A 259 -11.02 20.98 14.12
C GLU A 259 -9.53 21.08 14.48
N PRO A 260 -9.03 22.24 14.93
CA PRO A 260 -7.65 22.36 15.40
C PRO A 260 -7.33 21.34 16.50
N ARG A 261 -6.24 20.60 16.34
CA ARG A 261 -5.77 19.56 17.26
C ARG A 261 -4.33 19.78 17.67
N SER A 262 -3.93 19.15 18.79
CA SER A 262 -2.51 19.05 19.12
C SER A 262 -1.79 18.23 18.04
N TYR A 263 -0.50 18.44 17.85
CA TYR A 263 0.28 17.71 16.85
C TYR A 263 0.13 16.18 17.00
N HIS A 264 0.09 15.68 18.23
CA HIS A 264 0.00 14.25 18.50
C HIS A 264 -1.40 13.65 18.22
N ASP A 265 -2.42 14.47 18.20
CA ASP A 265 -3.80 14.04 17.91
C ASP A 265 -4.22 14.34 16.47
N SER A 266 -3.41 15.13 15.74
CA SER A 266 -3.66 15.55 14.37
C SER A 266 -3.28 14.47 13.36
N VAL A 267 -4.06 14.34 12.27
CA VAL A 267 -3.67 13.55 11.10
C VAL A 267 -2.41 14.09 10.43
N LEU A 268 -2.12 15.39 10.63
CA LEU A 268 -0.98 16.07 9.96
C LEU A 268 0.37 15.48 10.37
N ARG A 269 0.51 14.95 11.59
CA ARG A 269 1.75 14.30 12.06
C ARG A 269 2.21 13.17 11.15
N TYR A 270 1.28 12.44 10.53
CA TYR A 270 1.61 11.30 9.66
C TYR A 270 2.24 11.72 8.35
N PHE A 271 1.97 12.95 7.91
CA PHE A 271 2.59 13.54 6.73
C PHE A 271 4.05 13.98 6.97
N ASP A 272 4.46 14.08 8.24
CA ASP A 272 5.83 14.40 8.65
C ASP A 272 6.71 13.15 8.83
N TYR A 273 6.13 11.95 8.84
CA TYR A 273 6.92 10.72 8.86
C TYR A 273 7.83 10.66 7.64
N GLU A 274 9.07 10.24 7.85
CA GLU A 274 10.14 10.37 6.86
C GLU A 274 9.78 9.78 5.50
N TYR A 275 9.19 8.57 5.48
CA TYR A 275 8.78 7.93 4.23
C TYR A 275 7.72 8.74 3.48
N TYR A 276 6.72 9.31 4.20
CA TYR A 276 5.64 10.05 3.56
C TYR A 276 6.10 11.45 3.15
N ARG A 277 6.92 12.11 3.97
CA ARG A 277 7.54 13.41 3.63
C ARG A 277 8.35 13.29 2.35
N LYS A 278 9.22 12.28 2.24
CA LYS A 278 9.98 11.99 1.02
C LYS A 278 9.06 11.71 -0.18
N PHE A 279 8.03 10.89 0.01
CA PHE A 279 7.04 10.61 -1.03
C PHE A 279 6.38 11.89 -1.54
N ARG A 280 5.88 12.72 -0.65
CA ARG A 280 5.23 14.00 -0.96
C ARG A 280 6.17 14.96 -1.69
N GLU A 281 7.38 15.17 -1.16
CA GLU A 281 8.38 16.07 -1.73
C GLU A 281 8.85 15.63 -3.12
N ARG A 282 9.04 14.32 -3.31
CA ARG A 282 9.49 13.77 -4.59
C ARG A 282 8.38 13.76 -5.65
N SER A 283 7.19 13.37 -5.28
CA SER A 283 6.07 13.24 -6.22
C SER A 283 5.41 14.57 -6.56
N GLY A 284 5.29 15.47 -5.58
CA GLY A 284 4.48 16.67 -5.73
C GLY A 284 2.98 16.39 -5.73
N ILE A 285 2.55 15.30 -5.06
CA ILE A 285 1.14 14.89 -5.01
C ILE A 285 0.26 16.01 -4.42
N ARG A 286 -0.93 16.19 -4.99
CA ARG A 286 -1.87 17.24 -4.57
C ARG A 286 -2.41 16.96 -3.18
N MET A 287 -2.24 17.92 -2.28
CA MET A 287 -2.73 17.88 -0.91
C MET A 287 -3.77 18.98 -0.70
N ALA A 288 -4.95 18.60 -0.24
CA ALA A 288 -5.99 19.52 0.19
C ALA A 288 -5.84 19.80 1.69
N ARG A 289 -5.83 21.09 2.06
CA ARG A 289 -5.59 21.54 3.44
C ARG A 289 -6.86 22.03 4.16
N SER A 290 -7.98 21.99 3.47
CA SER A 290 -9.31 22.30 4.00
C SER A 290 -10.39 21.56 3.20
N PRO A 291 -11.64 21.51 3.70
CA PRO A 291 -12.79 21.01 2.94
C PRO A 291 -13.02 21.76 1.62
N GLU A 292 -12.79 23.08 1.60
CA GLU A 292 -12.92 23.91 0.40
C GLU A 292 -11.85 23.54 -0.64
N ASP A 293 -10.63 23.37 -0.18
CA ASP A 293 -9.48 22.94 -0.99
C ASP A 293 -9.73 21.55 -1.60
N LEU A 294 -10.23 20.61 -0.78
CA LEU A 294 -10.60 19.28 -1.23
C LEU A 294 -11.66 19.33 -2.35
N ARG A 295 -12.71 20.12 -2.14
CA ARG A 295 -13.77 20.30 -3.14
C ARG A 295 -13.25 20.90 -4.43
N ALA A 296 -12.40 21.92 -4.33
CA ALA A 296 -11.79 22.59 -5.47
C ALA A 296 -10.86 21.63 -6.25
N ALA A 297 -10.01 20.88 -5.55
CA ALA A 297 -9.10 19.91 -6.14
C ALA A 297 -9.85 18.78 -6.88
N VAL A 298 -10.90 18.22 -6.26
CA VAL A 298 -11.74 17.20 -6.88
C VAL A 298 -12.41 17.74 -8.13
N LYS A 299 -13.05 18.92 -8.07
CA LYS A 299 -13.67 19.54 -9.25
C LYS A 299 -12.68 19.78 -10.38
N SER A 300 -11.46 20.26 -10.06
CA SER A 300 -10.40 20.48 -11.04
C SER A 300 -10.04 19.19 -11.79
N TYR A 301 -9.89 18.08 -11.08
CA TYR A 301 -9.59 16.78 -11.70
C TYR A 301 -10.77 16.16 -12.48
N LEU A 302 -12.00 16.43 -12.06
CA LEU A 302 -13.19 15.99 -12.81
C LEU A 302 -13.33 16.72 -14.15
N ILE A 303 -12.88 17.99 -14.21
CA ILE A 303 -12.85 18.79 -15.45
C ILE A 303 -11.64 18.41 -16.32
N ASN A 304 -10.46 18.27 -15.72
CA ASN A 304 -9.23 17.93 -16.41
C ASN A 304 -8.53 16.75 -15.74
N PRO A 305 -8.87 15.49 -16.12
CA PRO A 305 -8.25 14.29 -15.56
C PRO A 305 -6.75 14.16 -15.84
N GLU A 306 -6.24 14.84 -16.86
CA GLU A 306 -4.81 14.82 -17.22
C GLU A 306 -3.97 15.82 -16.41
N ALA A 307 -4.62 16.70 -15.63
CA ALA A 307 -3.89 17.55 -14.71
C ALA A 307 -3.02 16.69 -13.76
N ASP A 308 -1.81 17.15 -13.50
CA ASP A 308 -0.81 16.48 -12.63
C ASP A 308 -0.45 15.04 -13.08
N ARG A 309 -0.57 14.71 -14.38
CA ARG A 309 -0.18 13.38 -14.92
C ARG A 309 1.27 13.05 -14.64
N GLU A 310 2.16 14.03 -14.74
CA GLU A 310 3.58 13.85 -14.44
C GLU A 310 3.85 13.46 -12.98
N VAL A 311 2.97 13.87 -12.05
CA VAL A 311 3.01 13.43 -10.65
C VAL A 311 2.77 11.93 -10.56
N ARG A 312 1.74 11.43 -11.26
CA ARG A 312 1.39 10.00 -11.28
C ARG A 312 2.51 9.17 -11.91
N ILE A 313 3.10 9.63 -13.00
CA ILE A 313 4.24 8.98 -13.64
C ILE A 313 5.44 8.90 -12.68
N ARG A 314 5.75 9.99 -11.96
CA ARG A 314 6.82 9.96 -10.95
C ARG A 314 6.54 8.98 -9.81
N ILE A 315 5.30 8.93 -9.32
CA ILE A 315 4.92 7.97 -8.27
C ILE A 315 5.15 6.54 -8.75
N VAL A 316 4.67 6.19 -9.94
CA VAL A 316 4.84 4.85 -10.53
C VAL A 316 6.32 4.52 -10.69
N LYS A 317 7.12 5.43 -11.25
CA LYS A 317 8.55 5.25 -11.43
C LYS A 317 9.28 5.02 -10.10
N ASP A 318 9.01 5.87 -9.12
CA ASP A 318 9.73 5.86 -7.85
C ASP A 318 9.31 4.70 -6.94
N GLN A 319 8.02 4.35 -6.94
CA GLN A 319 7.50 3.35 -6.00
C GLN A 319 7.42 1.93 -6.57
N LEU A 320 7.18 1.77 -7.87
CA LEU A 320 6.89 0.49 -8.48
C LEU A 320 8.02 -0.07 -9.38
N ALA A 321 9.16 0.60 -9.44
CA ALA A 321 10.33 0.18 -10.26
C ALA A 321 9.94 -0.14 -11.72
N GLY A 322 9.13 0.72 -12.34
CA GLY A 322 8.76 0.64 -13.75
C GLY A 322 7.39 0.03 -14.04
N PHE A 323 6.75 -0.66 -13.11
CA PHE A 323 5.39 -1.23 -13.26
C PHE A 323 5.21 -1.99 -14.59
N ASP A 324 6.13 -2.94 -14.84
CA ASP A 324 6.21 -3.72 -16.09
C ASP A 324 5.51 -5.08 -16.03
N GLY A 325 4.96 -5.47 -14.86
CA GLY A 325 4.29 -6.76 -14.64
C GLY A 325 5.23 -7.95 -14.49
N ARG A 326 6.53 -7.73 -14.24
CA ARG A 326 7.56 -8.76 -14.18
C ARG A 326 8.28 -8.86 -12.82
N ALA A 327 7.70 -8.29 -11.77
CA ALA A 327 8.31 -8.32 -10.44
C ALA A 327 8.37 -9.75 -9.88
N SER A 328 7.35 -10.58 -10.15
CA SER A 328 7.35 -12.00 -9.76
C SER A 328 8.42 -12.81 -10.48
N GLU A 329 8.67 -12.55 -11.75
CA GLU A 329 9.77 -13.19 -12.49
C GLU A 329 11.12 -12.84 -11.86
N ARG A 330 11.37 -11.56 -11.61
CA ARG A 330 12.60 -11.10 -10.95
C ARG A 330 12.77 -11.70 -9.55
N LEU A 331 11.67 -11.87 -8.80
CA LEU A 331 11.71 -12.56 -7.52
C LEU A 331 12.19 -14.01 -7.68
N VAL A 332 11.60 -14.76 -8.61
CA VAL A 332 11.96 -16.16 -8.88
C VAL A 332 13.41 -16.27 -9.31
N ASP A 333 13.88 -15.41 -10.22
CA ASP A 333 15.26 -15.37 -10.70
C ASP A 333 16.26 -15.16 -9.54
N GLN A 334 15.94 -14.27 -8.59
CA GLN A 334 16.80 -14.04 -7.43
C GLN A 334 16.82 -15.26 -6.48
N ILE A 335 15.70 -15.95 -6.30
CA ILE A 335 15.65 -17.19 -5.52
C ILE A 335 16.47 -18.28 -6.21
N ALA A 336 16.28 -18.45 -7.52
CA ALA A 336 17.01 -19.44 -8.31
C ALA A 336 18.53 -19.18 -8.30
N SER A 337 18.96 -17.91 -8.43
CA SER A 337 20.38 -17.56 -8.37
C SER A 337 21.00 -17.95 -7.01
N VAL A 338 20.30 -17.72 -5.92
CA VAL A 338 20.76 -18.12 -4.58
C VAL A 338 20.85 -19.65 -4.45
N LEU A 339 19.90 -20.40 -5.01
CA LEU A 339 19.91 -21.87 -5.00
C LEU A 339 21.06 -22.44 -5.84
N ASN A 340 21.45 -21.79 -6.93
CA ASN A 340 22.53 -22.22 -7.82
C ASN A 340 23.93 -21.79 -7.37
N GLY A 341 24.03 -21.00 -6.28
CA GLY A 341 25.34 -20.66 -5.69
C GLY A 341 25.96 -19.37 -6.22
N TYR A 342 25.16 -18.49 -6.84
CA TYR A 342 25.59 -17.16 -7.28
C TYR A 342 25.15 -16.06 -6.30
#